data_2a39b4ac3c1161de9cd2b11b73dc2694
#
_entry.id   2a39b4ac3c1161de9cd2b11b73dc2694
#
_cell.length_a   1.000
_cell.length_b   1.000
_cell.length_c   1.000
_cell.angle_alpha   90.00
_cell.angle_beta   90.00
_cell.angle_gamma   90.00
#
_symmetry.space_group_name_H-M   'P 1'
#
loop_
_entity.id
_entity.type
_entity.pdbx_description
1 polymer ?
#
loop_
_entity_poly.entity_id
_entity_poly.type
_entity_poly.pdbx_seq_one_letter_code
_entity_poly.pdbx_strand_id
1 'polypeptide(L)'
;MKYKLLFISLSISAVLCSTHSQAAMRQYTATQDNSNWEVVKTTRLQCQLNHEVPYYGEAIFKASASKNKNLTFNLDMVVRPDNYAIAGLKAVPPTWRAGLPARDIANMKLLKKFDGELGNKTAWEMLTELEKGYYPTFYYQDWQNSADKIAVGISSVNFKQAYWAFLQCRDELLPYSFEDISFTVMNYQSNSSKLTKSSQQRLDKIAEYLKNDASIESISIDSYTDSYGGRWNNLDLSRKRAKTIKDYMVSLG
;
A
#
# COMPACT_ATOMS: atom_id res chain seq x y z
N MET A 1 47.66 29.31 79.80
CA MET A 1 46.40 29.40 79.07
C MET A 1 46.55 28.69 77.78
N LYS A 2 45.92 27.52 77.62
CA LYS A 2 46.05 26.64 76.40
C LYS A 2 44.73 26.77 75.62
N TYR A 3 44.77 27.36 74.41
CA TYR A 3 43.64 27.37 73.50
C TYR A 3 43.61 26.12 72.68
N LYS A 4 42.54 25.34 72.84
CA LYS A 4 42.26 24.20 71.92
C LYS A 4 41.50 24.71 70.74
N LEU A 5 42.12 24.64 69.56
CA LEU A 5 41.44 24.83 68.26
C LEU A 5 40.61 23.59 67.91
N LEU A 6 39.32 23.80 67.82
CA LEU A 6 38.34 22.76 67.37
C LEU A 6 38.23 22.89 65.85
N PHE A 7 38.72 21.90 65.12
CA PHE A 7 38.47 21.78 63.70
C PHE A 7 37.13 21.09 63.45
N ILE A 8 36.14 21.89 62.98
CA ILE A 8 34.88 21.34 62.47
C ILE A 8 35.08 20.99 61.03
N SER A 9 35.14 19.68 60.71
CA SER A 9 35.13 19.15 59.32
C SER A 9 33.71 19.15 58.80
N LEU A 10 33.43 20.06 57.87
CA LEU A 10 32.16 20.12 57.16
C LEU A 10 32.18 19.11 56.00
N SER A 11 31.60 17.93 56.19
CA SER A 11 31.43 16.92 55.12
C SER A 11 30.28 17.31 54.20
N ILE A 12 30.61 17.83 53.03
CA ILE A 12 29.65 18.08 51.94
C ILE A 12 29.30 16.74 51.29
N SER A 13 28.17 16.18 51.67
CA SER A 13 27.58 15.02 50.95
C SER A 13 26.99 15.49 49.61
N ALA A 14 27.73 15.32 48.53
CA ALA A 14 27.20 15.53 47.17
C ALA A 14 26.16 14.42 46.86
N VAL A 15 24.88 14.77 46.94
CA VAL A 15 23.79 13.94 46.46
C VAL A 15 23.85 13.94 44.93
N LEU A 16 24.42 12.90 44.35
CA LEU A 16 24.34 12.61 42.92
C LEU A 16 22.89 12.25 42.58
N CYS A 17 22.10 13.27 42.17
CA CYS A 17 20.82 13.05 41.49
C CYS A 17 21.12 12.37 40.13
N SER A 18 21.11 11.05 40.12
CA SER A 18 21.09 10.28 38.87
C SER A 18 19.74 10.54 38.19
N THR A 19 19.73 11.43 37.20
CA THR A 19 18.60 11.59 36.29
C THR A 19 18.48 10.34 35.48
N HIS A 20 17.63 9.42 35.89
CA HIS A 20 17.26 8.27 35.07
C HIS A 20 16.48 8.82 33.88
N SER A 21 17.11 8.87 32.73
CA SER A 21 16.43 9.06 31.44
C SER A 21 15.54 7.84 31.23
N GLN A 22 14.25 7.97 31.56
CA GLN A 22 13.28 6.93 31.24
C GLN A 22 12.99 7.04 29.74
N ALA A 23 13.28 5.97 28.99
CA ALA A 23 12.85 5.83 27.62
C ALA A 23 11.32 5.87 27.59
N ALA A 24 10.74 6.88 26.98
CA ALA A 24 9.29 7.00 26.84
C ALA A 24 8.82 6.18 25.64
N MET A 25 7.66 5.53 25.79
CA MET A 25 6.97 4.89 24.65
C MET A 25 5.82 5.80 24.25
N ARG A 26 5.89 6.40 23.06
CA ARG A 26 4.77 7.13 22.46
C ARG A 26 3.89 6.16 21.68
N GLN A 27 2.62 6.09 22.06
CA GLN A 27 1.65 5.18 21.45
C GLN A 27 0.62 5.96 20.65
N TYR A 28 0.43 5.55 19.41
CA TYR A 28 -0.57 6.05 18.49
C TYR A 28 -1.52 4.90 18.13
N THR A 29 -2.76 5.01 18.54
CA THR A 29 -3.79 4.01 18.26
C THR A 29 -5.16 4.69 18.39
N ALA A 30 -6.05 4.45 17.44
CA ALA A 30 -7.41 4.94 17.56
C ALA A 30 -8.11 4.31 18.78
N THR A 31 -8.77 5.15 19.57
CA THR A 31 -9.63 4.69 20.66
C THR A 31 -10.88 4.01 20.12
N GLN A 32 -11.66 3.37 20.97
CA GLN A 32 -12.90 2.73 20.58
C GLN A 32 -13.89 3.69 19.90
N ASP A 33 -13.97 4.92 20.38
CA ASP A 33 -14.88 5.94 19.87
C ASP A 33 -14.38 6.61 18.57
N ASN A 34 -13.06 6.59 18.34
CA ASN A 34 -12.43 7.26 17.19
C ASN A 34 -11.92 6.26 16.14
N SER A 35 -12.16 4.95 16.32
CA SER A 35 -11.77 3.95 15.34
C SER A 35 -12.73 3.97 14.17
N ASN A 36 -12.29 4.52 13.06
CA ASN A 36 -13.03 4.60 11.82
C ASN A 36 -12.33 3.81 10.72
N TRP A 37 -13.11 3.05 9.95
CA TRP A 37 -12.67 2.31 8.79
C TRP A 37 -13.51 2.73 7.59
N GLU A 38 -12.88 3.11 6.51
CA GLU A 38 -13.54 3.56 5.29
C GLU A 38 -13.08 2.74 4.08
N VAL A 39 -14.04 2.38 3.21
CA VAL A 39 -13.74 1.77 1.92
C VAL A 39 -13.85 2.82 0.83
N VAL A 40 -12.72 3.13 0.20
CA VAL A 40 -12.67 4.03 -0.94
C VAL A 40 -12.60 3.19 -2.20
N LYS A 41 -13.66 3.24 -2.99
CA LYS A 41 -13.74 2.63 -4.32
C LYS A 41 -13.72 3.74 -5.36
N THR A 42 -12.74 3.73 -6.22
CA THR A 42 -12.65 4.69 -7.32
C THR A 42 -13.23 4.12 -8.61
N THR A 43 -12.78 2.92 -9.01
CA THR A 43 -13.17 2.25 -10.25
C THR A 43 -13.03 0.73 -10.08
N ARG A 44 -13.21 -0.05 -11.17
CA ARG A 44 -12.88 -1.49 -11.18
C ARG A 44 -11.35 -1.78 -11.24
N LEU A 45 -10.53 -0.74 -11.02
CA LEU A 45 -9.07 -0.87 -11.05
C LEU A 45 -8.44 -0.90 -9.66
N GLN A 46 -9.10 -0.29 -8.66
CA GLN A 46 -8.53 -0.17 -7.33
C GLN A 46 -9.60 -0.08 -6.24
N CYS A 47 -9.36 -0.79 -5.15
CA CYS A 47 -10.08 -0.68 -3.89
C CYS A 47 -9.10 -0.32 -2.77
N GLN A 48 -9.51 0.54 -1.85
CA GLN A 48 -8.75 0.85 -0.65
C GLN A 48 -9.61 0.64 0.59
N LEU A 49 -8.99 0.16 1.65
CA LEU A 49 -9.56 0.08 2.99
C LEU A 49 -8.64 0.91 3.89
N ASN A 50 -9.15 2.03 4.35
CA ASN A 50 -8.42 3.04 5.08
C ASN A 50 -8.80 3.05 6.55
N HIS A 51 -7.80 3.31 7.41
CA HIS A 51 -7.99 3.49 8.83
C HIS A 51 -7.11 4.63 9.35
N GLU A 52 -7.74 5.65 9.90
CA GLU A 52 -7.04 6.77 10.51
C GLU A 52 -6.38 6.34 11.83
N VAL A 53 -5.10 6.64 11.97
CA VAL A 53 -4.38 6.55 13.24
C VAL A 53 -4.17 7.97 13.76
N PRO A 54 -4.96 8.42 14.75
CA PRO A 54 -4.96 9.80 15.21
C PRO A 54 -3.57 10.33 15.56
N TYR A 55 -3.25 11.54 15.08
CA TYR A 55 -1.97 12.24 15.25
C TYR A 55 -0.75 11.58 14.60
N TYR A 56 -0.94 10.49 13.86
CA TYR A 56 0.14 9.75 13.24
C TYR A 56 0.03 9.71 11.72
N GLY A 57 -1.13 9.38 11.20
CA GLY A 57 -1.37 9.22 9.78
C GLY A 57 -2.48 8.22 9.45
N GLU A 58 -2.31 7.47 8.38
CA GLU A 58 -3.32 6.55 7.88
C GLU A 58 -2.75 5.18 7.54
N ALA A 59 -3.46 4.12 7.89
CA ALA A 59 -3.18 2.75 7.50
C ALA A 59 -4.06 2.40 6.29
N ILE A 60 -3.45 2.10 5.15
CA ILE A 60 -4.12 1.91 3.87
C ILE A 60 -3.84 0.52 3.33
N PHE A 61 -4.88 -0.31 3.21
CA PHE A 61 -4.83 -1.57 2.47
C PHE A 61 -5.36 -1.33 1.06
N LYS A 62 -4.53 -1.56 0.05
CA LYS A 62 -4.84 -1.27 -1.35
C LYS A 62 -4.83 -2.55 -2.18
N ALA A 63 -5.97 -2.90 -2.77
CA ALA A 63 -6.08 -3.94 -3.77
C ALA A 63 -6.15 -3.32 -5.16
N SER A 64 -5.35 -3.82 -6.11
CA SER A 64 -5.29 -3.32 -7.49
C SER A 64 -5.69 -4.42 -8.48
N ALA A 65 -6.31 -4.00 -9.57
CA ALA A 65 -6.65 -4.85 -10.70
C ALA A 65 -5.39 -5.56 -11.23
N SER A 66 -5.43 -6.85 -11.26
CA SER A 66 -4.36 -7.73 -11.77
C SER A 66 -4.84 -9.17 -11.78
N LYS A 67 -4.11 -10.07 -12.40
CA LYS A 67 -4.43 -11.49 -12.40
C LYS A 67 -4.63 -12.06 -10.99
N ASN A 68 -3.84 -11.62 -10.04
CA ASN A 68 -3.86 -12.09 -8.65
C ASN A 68 -4.55 -11.11 -7.68
N LYS A 69 -5.07 -9.97 -8.19
CA LYS A 69 -5.66 -8.90 -7.37
C LYS A 69 -4.77 -8.58 -6.17
N ASN A 70 -3.54 -8.15 -6.46
CA ASN A 70 -2.48 -7.93 -5.47
C ASN A 70 -2.92 -6.94 -4.41
N LEU A 71 -2.65 -7.30 -3.16
CA LEU A 71 -2.87 -6.45 -2.00
C LEU A 71 -1.54 -5.86 -1.52
N THR A 72 -1.52 -4.58 -1.24
CA THR A 72 -0.42 -3.89 -0.55
C THR A 72 -0.94 -3.20 0.69
N PHE A 73 -0.06 -2.97 1.63
CA PHE A 73 -0.32 -2.15 2.80
C PHE A 73 0.64 -0.97 2.80
N ASN A 74 0.10 0.23 3.00
CA ASN A 74 0.87 1.46 3.14
C ASN A 74 0.54 2.11 4.49
N LEU A 75 1.57 2.52 5.21
CA LEU A 75 1.45 3.34 6.39
C LEU A 75 1.83 4.77 6.00
N ASP A 76 0.83 5.57 5.68
CA ASP A 76 1.01 7.00 5.35
C ASP A 76 1.27 7.76 6.65
N MET A 77 2.38 8.49 6.71
CA MET A 77 2.86 9.16 7.92
C MET A 77 2.84 10.67 7.76
N VAL A 78 2.18 11.37 8.68
CA VAL A 78 2.23 12.84 8.75
C VAL A 78 3.67 13.33 8.86
N VAL A 79 4.48 12.64 9.67
CA VAL A 79 5.92 12.92 9.80
C VAL A 79 6.71 11.72 9.27
N ARG A 80 7.29 11.88 8.08
CA ARG A 80 8.08 10.84 7.42
C ARG A 80 9.44 10.62 8.08
N PRO A 81 9.99 9.39 7.96
CA PRO A 81 11.30 9.08 8.53
C PRO A 81 12.42 9.99 8.02
N ASP A 82 13.29 10.46 8.91
CA ASP A 82 14.50 11.20 8.55
C ASP A 82 15.70 10.29 8.30
N ASN A 83 15.63 9.06 8.74
CA ASN A 83 16.68 8.04 8.57
C ASN A 83 16.08 6.69 8.16
N TYR A 84 16.98 5.76 7.81
CA TYR A 84 16.60 4.36 7.56
C TYR A 84 16.42 3.65 8.90
N ALA A 85 15.29 2.98 9.09
CA ALA A 85 14.98 2.20 10.27
C ALA A 85 14.22 0.92 9.90
N ILE A 86 14.03 0.06 10.87
CA ILE A 86 13.18 -1.13 10.76
C ILE A 86 12.11 -1.03 11.84
N ALA A 87 10.85 -1.10 11.43
CA ALA A 87 9.72 -1.24 12.34
C ALA A 87 9.34 -2.71 12.46
N GLY A 88 9.37 -3.24 13.68
CA GLY A 88 8.86 -4.58 13.96
C GLY A 88 7.33 -4.55 14.02
N LEU A 89 6.67 -5.38 13.23
CA LEU A 89 5.22 -5.52 13.20
C LEU A 89 4.77 -6.71 14.04
N LYS A 90 3.88 -6.48 15.00
CA LYS A 90 3.35 -7.52 15.89
C LYS A 90 1.81 -7.48 15.92
N ALA A 91 1.18 -8.65 16.05
CA ALA A 91 -0.22 -8.77 16.41
C ALA A 91 -0.36 -8.63 17.93
N VAL A 92 -0.89 -7.51 18.38
CA VAL A 92 -1.05 -7.19 19.81
C VAL A 92 -2.49 -7.47 20.21
N PRO A 93 -2.75 -8.27 21.26
CA PRO A 93 -4.10 -8.47 21.76
C PRO A 93 -4.64 -7.15 22.35
N PRO A 94 -5.94 -6.86 22.17
CA PRO A 94 -6.53 -5.69 22.80
C PRO A 94 -6.53 -5.82 24.34
N THR A 95 -6.58 -4.70 25.04
CA THR A 95 -6.45 -4.63 26.50
C THR A 95 -7.47 -5.48 27.26
N TRP A 96 -8.66 -5.69 26.71
CA TRP A 96 -9.70 -6.55 27.31
C TRP A 96 -9.47 -8.07 27.14
N ARG A 97 -8.43 -8.47 26.37
CA ARG A 97 -7.98 -9.87 26.26
C ARG A 97 -6.67 -10.07 27.00
N ALA A 98 -6.67 -9.81 28.29
CA ALA A 98 -5.49 -9.97 29.13
C ALA A 98 -4.95 -11.41 29.09
N GLY A 99 -3.63 -11.57 29.18
CA GLY A 99 -2.96 -12.86 29.24
C GLY A 99 -2.57 -13.49 27.90
N LEU A 100 -2.96 -12.92 26.76
CA LEU A 100 -2.49 -13.37 25.45
C LEU A 100 -1.17 -12.66 25.08
N PRO A 101 -0.14 -13.39 24.60
CA PRO A 101 1.10 -12.75 24.16
C PRO A 101 0.93 -12.07 22.81
N ALA A 102 1.67 -10.98 22.60
CA ALA A 102 1.86 -10.41 21.28
C ALA A 102 2.68 -11.37 20.40
N ARG A 103 2.34 -11.46 19.11
CA ARG A 103 3.00 -12.34 18.14
C ARG A 103 3.68 -11.52 17.06
N ASP A 104 4.89 -11.91 16.67
CA ASP A 104 5.59 -11.29 15.55
C ASP A 104 4.91 -11.65 14.22
N ILE A 105 4.72 -10.66 13.35
CA ILE A 105 4.19 -10.84 12.00
C ILE A 105 5.33 -10.66 10.99
N ALA A 106 5.97 -9.49 10.97
CA ALA A 106 6.97 -9.12 9.98
C ALA A 106 7.83 -7.95 10.46
N ASN A 107 8.76 -7.55 9.61
CA ASN A 107 9.48 -6.30 9.74
C ASN A 107 9.19 -5.40 8.53
N MET A 108 8.94 -4.11 8.76
CA MET A 108 8.76 -3.10 7.74
C MET A 108 10.01 -2.21 7.65
N LYS A 109 10.53 -2.03 6.44
CA LYS A 109 11.62 -1.07 6.21
C LYS A 109 11.04 0.34 6.16
N LEU A 110 11.56 1.22 6.99
CA LEU A 110 11.26 2.64 6.95
C LEU A 110 12.39 3.33 6.17
N LEU A 111 12.03 3.86 5.01
CA LEU A 111 12.98 4.54 4.12
C LEU A 111 12.88 6.04 4.34
N LYS A 112 14.02 6.71 4.31
CA LYS A 112 14.10 8.16 4.50
C LYS A 112 13.17 8.89 3.52
N LYS A 113 12.23 9.68 4.07
CA LYS A 113 11.25 10.49 3.36
C LYS A 113 10.18 9.72 2.56
N PHE A 114 10.06 8.41 2.79
CA PHE A 114 9.01 7.58 2.22
C PHE A 114 8.10 7.01 3.30
N ASP A 115 6.87 6.75 2.92
CA ASP A 115 5.91 6.04 3.75
C ASP A 115 6.28 4.56 3.86
N GLY A 116 5.80 3.90 4.91
CA GLY A 116 6.07 2.47 5.11
C GLY A 116 5.21 1.61 4.19
N GLU A 117 5.80 0.58 3.57
CA GLU A 117 5.08 -0.32 2.67
C GLU A 117 5.33 -1.79 3.00
N LEU A 118 4.29 -2.62 2.89
CA LEU A 118 4.34 -4.07 3.01
C LEU A 118 3.61 -4.75 1.86
N GLY A 119 4.20 -5.84 1.39
CA GLY A 119 3.66 -6.60 0.26
C GLY A 119 2.49 -7.52 0.62
N ASN A 120 1.97 -8.16 -0.41
CA ASN A 120 0.73 -8.93 -0.43
C ASN A 120 0.58 -9.93 0.74
N LYS A 121 1.59 -10.77 1.00
CA LYS A 121 1.53 -11.79 2.06
C LYS A 121 1.30 -11.16 3.45
N THR A 122 2.11 -10.17 3.79
CA THR A 122 2.04 -9.52 5.10
C THR A 122 0.77 -8.69 5.24
N ALA A 123 0.33 -8.01 4.18
CA ALA A 123 -0.94 -7.27 4.19
C ALA A 123 -2.14 -8.18 4.49
N TRP A 124 -2.19 -9.39 3.89
CA TRP A 124 -3.22 -10.39 4.20
C TRP A 124 -3.13 -10.92 5.63
N GLU A 125 -1.92 -11.12 6.13
CA GLU A 125 -1.71 -11.54 7.53
C GLU A 125 -2.22 -10.48 8.51
N MET A 126 -1.95 -9.19 8.24
CA MET A 126 -2.50 -8.08 9.03
C MET A 126 -4.03 -8.06 9.04
N LEU A 127 -4.68 -8.20 7.87
CA LEU A 127 -6.15 -8.26 7.78
C LEU A 127 -6.73 -9.44 8.56
N THR A 128 -6.04 -10.59 8.50
CA THR A 128 -6.42 -11.79 9.28
C THR A 128 -6.33 -11.55 10.78
N GLU A 129 -5.29 -10.86 11.25
CA GLU A 129 -5.15 -10.53 12.66
C GLU A 129 -6.19 -9.48 13.12
N LEU A 130 -6.51 -8.49 12.28
CA LEU A 130 -7.60 -7.55 12.53
C LEU A 130 -8.96 -8.26 12.63
N GLU A 131 -9.22 -9.23 11.76
CA GLU A 131 -10.46 -10.03 11.80
C GLU A 131 -10.59 -10.84 13.11
N LYS A 132 -9.48 -11.37 13.63
CA LYS A 132 -9.41 -12.04 14.92
C LYS A 132 -9.53 -11.09 16.12
N GLY A 133 -9.51 -9.77 15.86
CA GLY A 133 -9.59 -8.73 16.89
C GLY A 133 -8.24 -8.35 17.51
N TYR A 134 -7.12 -8.72 16.89
CA TYR A 134 -5.80 -8.22 17.27
C TYR A 134 -5.52 -6.88 16.60
N TYR A 135 -4.58 -6.14 17.17
CA TYR A 135 -4.10 -4.86 16.65
C TYR A 135 -2.72 -5.06 16.04
N PRO A 136 -2.57 -5.10 14.71
CA PRO A 136 -1.26 -5.00 14.07
C PRO A 136 -0.59 -3.71 14.54
N THR A 137 0.56 -3.84 15.20
CA THR A 137 1.24 -2.70 15.84
C THR A 137 2.69 -2.65 15.39
N PHE A 138 3.10 -1.51 14.87
CA PHE A 138 4.46 -1.24 14.45
C PHE A 138 5.26 -0.65 15.60
N TYR A 139 6.45 -1.20 15.86
CA TYR A 139 7.38 -0.73 16.88
C TYR A 139 8.69 -0.32 16.24
N TYR A 140 9.09 0.91 16.46
CA TYR A 140 10.37 1.41 15.99
C TYR A 140 10.93 2.47 16.93
N GLN A 141 12.21 2.82 16.76
CA GLN A 141 12.87 3.86 17.54
C GLN A 141 12.61 5.21 16.89
N ASP A 142 12.26 6.21 17.69
CA ASP A 142 12.03 7.54 17.18
C ASP A 142 13.29 8.11 16.55
N TRP A 143 13.18 8.60 15.33
CA TRP A 143 14.30 9.21 14.61
C TRP A 143 14.66 10.61 15.13
N GLN A 144 13.75 11.29 15.84
CA GLN A 144 14.01 12.61 16.46
C GLN A 144 14.65 12.46 17.84
N ASN A 145 14.27 11.43 18.60
CA ASN A 145 14.83 11.15 19.92
C ASN A 145 15.09 9.65 20.07
N SER A 146 16.33 9.24 19.89
CA SER A 146 16.72 7.83 19.93
C SER A 146 16.51 7.14 21.30
N ALA A 147 16.18 7.88 22.35
CA ALA A 147 15.80 7.30 23.65
C ALA A 147 14.34 6.81 23.65
N ASP A 148 13.48 7.38 22.80
CA ASP A 148 12.06 7.09 22.75
C ASP A 148 11.73 5.99 21.75
N LYS A 149 10.71 5.19 22.08
CA LYS A 149 10.11 4.20 21.16
C LYS A 149 8.74 4.66 20.72
N ILE A 150 8.41 4.36 19.48
CA ILE A 150 7.11 4.61 18.89
C ILE A 150 6.38 3.29 18.67
N ALA A 151 5.11 3.26 19.09
CA ALA A 151 4.18 2.16 18.85
C ALA A 151 2.97 2.68 18.09
N VAL A 152 2.72 2.15 16.88
CA VAL A 152 1.60 2.55 16.01
C VAL A 152 0.67 1.36 15.85
N GLY A 153 -0.46 1.38 16.53
CA GLY A 153 -1.44 0.32 16.53
C GLY A 153 -2.62 0.58 15.59
N ILE A 154 -2.94 -0.38 14.75
CA ILE A 154 -4.11 -0.35 13.88
C ILE A 154 -5.26 -1.03 14.62
N SER A 155 -6.29 -0.25 14.97
CA SER A 155 -7.41 -0.74 15.78
C SER A 155 -8.32 -1.68 15.00
N SER A 156 -8.69 -2.82 15.58
CA SER A 156 -9.68 -3.75 15.00
C SER A 156 -11.14 -3.36 15.31
N VAL A 157 -11.36 -2.27 16.05
CA VAL A 157 -12.71 -1.80 16.36
C VAL A 157 -13.37 -1.29 15.08
N ASN A 158 -14.63 -1.66 14.86
CA ASN A 158 -15.43 -1.33 13.67
C ASN A 158 -14.88 -1.88 12.34
N PHE A 159 -13.84 -2.74 12.37
CA PHE A 159 -13.18 -3.28 11.19
C PHE A 159 -14.08 -4.14 10.31
N LYS A 160 -14.86 -5.04 10.91
CA LYS A 160 -15.55 -6.12 10.17
C LYS A 160 -16.45 -5.65 9.04
N GLN A 161 -17.26 -4.62 9.27
CA GLN A 161 -18.19 -4.14 8.25
C GLN A 161 -17.46 -3.55 7.04
N ALA A 162 -16.45 -2.72 7.28
CA ALA A 162 -15.65 -2.14 6.22
C ALA A 162 -14.81 -3.21 5.49
N TYR A 163 -14.32 -4.20 6.21
CA TYR A 163 -13.59 -5.33 5.61
C TYR A 163 -14.45 -6.14 4.64
N TRP A 164 -15.70 -6.45 4.99
CA TRP A 164 -16.63 -7.12 4.06
C TRP A 164 -16.90 -6.27 2.81
N ALA A 165 -17.12 -4.98 2.96
CA ALA A 165 -17.29 -4.08 1.82
C ALA A 165 -16.02 -4.01 0.94
N PHE A 166 -14.84 -4.01 1.55
CA PHE A 166 -13.56 -4.07 0.84
C PHE A 166 -13.39 -5.38 0.04
N LEU A 167 -13.75 -6.54 0.63
CA LEU A 167 -13.69 -7.82 -0.08
C LEU A 167 -14.63 -7.86 -1.28
N GLN A 168 -15.85 -7.35 -1.15
CA GLN A 168 -16.79 -7.22 -2.27
C GLN A 168 -16.21 -6.32 -3.38
N CYS A 169 -15.69 -5.14 -3.04
CA CYS A 169 -15.04 -4.26 -3.99
C CYS A 169 -13.88 -4.97 -4.72
N ARG A 170 -13.02 -5.68 -3.97
CA ARG A 170 -11.89 -6.42 -4.53
C ARG A 170 -12.34 -7.51 -5.52
N ASP A 171 -13.45 -8.18 -5.25
CA ASP A 171 -13.95 -9.23 -6.14
C ASP A 171 -14.43 -8.69 -7.48
N GLU A 172 -14.86 -7.43 -7.53
CA GLU A 172 -15.26 -6.71 -8.75
C GLU A 172 -14.09 -6.15 -9.56
N LEU A 173 -12.85 -6.16 -9.04
CA LEU A 173 -11.68 -5.67 -9.78
C LEU A 173 -11.44 -6.47 -11.05
N LEU A 174 -10.96 -5.78 -12.09
CA LEU A 174 -10.56 -6.41 -13.34
C LEU A 174 -9.44 -7.45 -13.11
N PRO A 175 -9.48 -8.60 -13.79
CA PRO A 175 -8.49 -9.66 -13.61
C PRO A 175 -7.21 -9.43 -14.44
N TYR A 176 -6.91 -8.19 -14.79
CA TYR A 176 -5.71 -7.77 -15.52
C TYR A 176 -5.32 -6.34 -15.15
N SER A 177 -4.03 -6.07 -15.20
CA SER A 177 -3.43 -4.78 -14.88
C SER A 177 -3.16 -3.94 -16.15
N PHE A 178 -2.67 -2.72 -15.95
CA PHE A 178 -2.17 -1.88 -17.05
C PHE A 178 -1.00 -2.56 -17.79
N GLU A 179 -0.09 -3.18 -17.06
CA GLU A 179 1.07 -3.89 -17.64
C GLU A 179 0.64 -5.03 -18.57
N ASP A 180 -0.49 -5.69 -18.28
CA ASP A 180 -1.02 -6.78 -19.11
C ASP A 180 -1.56 -6.30 -20.47
N ILE A 181 -1.89 -5.01 -20.58
CA ILE A 181 -2.53 -4.42 -21.78
C ILE A 181 -1.72 -3.32 -22.45
N SER A 182 -0.78 -2.68 -21.75
CA SER A 182 -0.04 -1.50 -22.22
C SER A 182 0.77 -1.74 -23.50
N PHE A 183 1.24 -2.97 -23.70
CA PHE A 183 1.87 -3.40 -24.94
C PHE A 183 1.20 -4.69 -25.45
N THR A 184 0.44 -4.57 -26.55
CA THR A 184 -0.33 -5.69 -27.07
C THR A 184 -0.13 -5.85 -28.56
N VAL A 185 0.22 -7.06 -28.99
CA VAL A 185 0.36 -7.41 -30.42
C VAL A 185 -0.96 -7.95 -30.94
N MET A 186 -1.46 -7.34 -32.02
CA MET A 186 -2.69 -7.73 -32.72
C MET A 186 -2.38 -8.52 -33.96
N ASN A 187 -3.08 -9.64 -34.13
CA ASN A 187 -2.96 -10.48 -35.29
C ASN A 187 -4.17 -10.32 -36.22
N TYR A 188 -3.94 -10.43 -37.51
CA TYR A 188 -4.98 -10.38 -38.54
C TYR A 188 -5.12 -11.74 -39.20
N GLN A 189 -6.24 -11.95 -39.88
CA GLN A 189 -6.40 -13.10 -40.78
C GLN A 189 -5.41 -12.96 -41.95
N SER A 190 -4.97 -14.09 -42.51
CA SER A 190 -4.00 -14.11 -43.60
C SER A 190 -4.43 -13.22 -44.77
N ASN A 191 -3.51 -12.41 -45.28
CA ASN A 191 -3.73 -11.46 -46.37
C ASN A 191 -4.95 -10.55 -46.21
N SER A 192 -5.28 -10.18 -44.95
CA SER A 192 -6.48 -9.39 -44.63
C SER A 192 -6.17 -8.33 -43.60
N SER A 193 -7.03 -7.33 -43.53
CA SER A 193 -7.12 -6.37 -42.43
C SER A 193 -8.14 -6.80 -41.36
N LYS A 194 -8.80 -7.95 -41.49
CA LYS A 194 -9.74 -8.45 -40.48
C LYS A 194 -8.99 -9.00 -39.27
N LEU A 195 -9.40 -8.55 -38.10
CA LEU A 195 -8.84 -9.02 -36.83
C LEU A 195 -9.17 -10.51 -36.60
N THR A 196 -8.24 -11.23 -35.98
CA THR A 196 -8.55 -12.55 -35.43
C THR A 196 -9.45 -12.42 -34.20
N LYS A 197 -10.17 -13.49 -33.84
CA LYS A 197 -11.01 -13.53 -32.65
C LYS A 197 -10.21 -13.22 -31.37
N SER A 198 -8.98 -13.72 -31.28
CA SER A 198 -8.08 -13.44 -30.13
C SER A 198 -7.69 -11.96 -30.04
N SER A 199 -7.47 -11.29 -31.19
CA SER A 199 -7.18 -9.86 -31.23
C SER A 199 -8.40 -9.01 -30.83
N GLN A 200 -9.60 -9.40 -31.26
CA GLN A 200 -10.83 -8.73 -30.80
C GLN A 200 -10.99 -8.83 -29.29
N GLN A 201 -10.83 -10.02 -28.71
CA GLN A 201 -10.90 -10.22 -27.26
C GLN A 201 -9.85 -9.40 -26.47
N ARG A 202 -8.67 -9.17 -27.07
CA ARG A 202 -7.66 -8.28 -26.45
C ARG A 202 -8.09 -6.82 -26.51
N LEU A 203 -8.64 -6.37 -27.65
CA LEU A 203 -9.17 -5.02 -27.77
C LEU A 203 -10.36 -4.78 -26.84
N ASP A 204 -11.23 -5.77 -26.64
CA ASP A 204 -12.32 -5.69 -25.67
C ASP A 204 -11.81 -5.44 -24.23
N LYS A 205 -10.75 -6.16 -23.82
CA LYS A 205 -10.11 -5.96 -22.52
C LYS A 205 -9.49 -4.57 -22.40
N ILE A 206 -8.80 -4.09 -23.45
CA ILE A 206 -8.22 -2.75 -23.46
C ILE A 206 -9.33 -1.70 -23.33
N ALA A 207 -10.41 -1.82 -24.10
CA ALA A 207 -11.54 -0.91 -24.01
C ALA A 207 -12.21 -0.90 -22.63
N GLU A 208 -12.38 -2.10 -22.02
CA GLU A 208 -12.92 -2.21 -20.66
C GLU A 208 -12.00 -1.54 -19.63
N TYR A 209 -10.68 -1.69 -19.76
CA TYR A 209 -9.72 -1.01 -18.88
C TYR A 209 -9.81 0.50 -19.01
N LEU A 210 -9.79 1.01 -20.26
CA LEU A 210 -9.85 2.45 -20.55
C LEU A 210 -11.10 3.13 -19.99
N LYS A 211 -12.25 2.45 -20.00
CA LYS A 211 -13.48 2.97 -19.40
C LYS A 211 -13.37 3.18 -17.88
N ASN A 212 -12.42 2.50 -17.24
CA ASN A 212 -12.19 2.58 -15.80
C ASN A 212 -10.96 3.45 -15.44
N ASP A 213 -10.16 3.88 -16.42
CA ASP A 213 -8.95 4.68 -16.21
C ASP A 213 -8.98 5.98 -17.02
N ALA A 214 -9.46 7.04 -16.41
CA ALA A 214 -9.53 8.36 -17.03
C ALA A 214 -8.14 9.03 -17.19
N SER A 215 -7.06 8.45 -16.68
CA SER A 215 -5.72 9.01 -16.81
C SER A 215 -5.07 8.70 -18.16
N ILE A 216 -5.61 7.74 -18.91
CA ILE A 216 -5.09 7.35 -20.22
C ILE A 216 -5.71 8.25 -21.28
N GLU A 217 -4.92 9.18 -21.81
CA GLU A 217 -5.37 10.19 -22.78
C GLU A 217 -5.24 9.73 -24.24
N SER A 218 -4.33 8.80 -24.54
CA SER A 218 -4.04 8.41 -25.93
C SER A 218 -3.54 6.97 -26.05
N ILE A 219 -3.81 6.38 -27.22
CA ILE A 219 -3.31 5.06 -27.62
C ILE A 219 -2.58 5.21 -28.95
N SER A 220 -1.35 4.71 -29.04
CA SER A 220 -0.63 4.59 -30.32
C SER A 220 -0.92 3.23 -30.98
N ILE A 221 -1.20 3.28 -32.28
CA ILE A 221 -1.46 2.09 -33.09
C ILE A 221 -0.44 2.04 -34.23
N ASP A 222 0.53 1.15 -34.09
CA ASP A 222 1.54 0.92 -35.11
C ASP A 222 1.22 -0.37 -35.88
N SER A 223 1.25 -0.33 -37.20
CA SER A 223 0.92 -1.48 -38.03
C SER A 223 2.01 -1.75 -39.04
N TYR A 224 2.45 -2.99 -39.05
CA TYR A 224 3.51 -3.48 -39.93
C TYR A 224 3.00 -4.62 -40.80
N THR A 225 3.67 -4.84 -41.96
CA THR A 225 3.54 -6.01 -42.81
C THR A 225 4.91 -6.65 -42.96
N ASP A 226 4.93 -7.92 -43.41
CA ASP A 226 6.16 -8.58 -43.81
C ASP A 226 6.82 -7.89 -45.00
N SER A 227 8.05 -8.28 -45.34
CA SER A 227 8.81 -7.75 -46.46
C SER A 227 8.41 -8.32 -47.82
N TYR A 228 7.51 -9.30 -47.86
CA TYR A 228 7.07 -9.93 -49.09
C TYR A 228 5.99 -9.09 -49.78
N GLY A 229 6.07 -8.97 -51.11
CA GLY A 229 5.11 -8.25 -51.94
C GLY A 229 5.54 -6.83 -52.28
N GLY A 230 4.70 -6.13 -53.04
CA GLY A 230 4.98 -4.77 -53.47
C GLY A 230 4.86 -3.74 -52.34
N ARG A 231 5.82 -2.84 -52.22
CA ARG A 231 5.88 -1.78 -51.19
C ARG A 231 4.56 -1.04 -51.02
N TRP A 232 3.91 -0.67 -52.10
CA TRP A 232 2.65 0.08 -52.07
C TRP A 232 1.48 -0.74 -51.52
N ASN A 233 1.40 -2.04 -51.91
CA ASN A 233 0.38 -2.95 -51.38
C ASN A 233 0.55 -3.16 -49.86
N ASN A 234 1.80 -3.31 -49.42
CA ASN A 234 2.12 -3.46 -47.99
C ASN A 234 1.78 -2.18 -47.19
N LEU A 235 2.07 -1.00 -47.73
CA LEU A 235 1.72 0.27 -47.13
C LEU A 235 0.19 0.44 -47.03
N ASP A 236 -0.55 0.11 -48.08
CA ASP A 236 -2.02 0.17 -48.09
C ASP A 236 -2.62 -0.81 -47.05
N LEU A 237 -2.10 -2.05 -47.05
CA LEU A 237 -2.54 -3.06 -46.09
C LEU A 237 -2.26 -2.65 -44.64
N SER A 238 -1.08 -2.06 -44.32
CA SER A 238 -0.76 -1.60 -42.98
C SER A 238 -1.69 -0.47 -42.53
N ARG A 239 -1.99 0.48 -43.41
CA ARG A 239 -2.95 1.57 -43.14
C ARG A 239 -4.36 1.02 -42.88
N LYS A 240 -4.83 0.07 -43.69
CA LYS A 240 -6.13 -0.58 -43.51
C LYS A 240 -6.19 -1.33 -42.16
N ARG A 241 -5.11 -2.00 -41.77
CA ARG A 241 -5.00 -2.71 -40.49
C ARG A 241 -5.08 -1.74 -39.30
N ALA A 242 -4.30 -0.66 -39.32
CA ALA A 242 -4.36 0.35 -38.27
C ALA A 242 -5.77 0.98 -38.18
N LYS A 243 -6.38 1.31 -39.33
CA LYS A 243 -7.75 1.81 -39.38
C LYS A 243 -8.76 0.85 -38.78
N THR A 244 -8.63 -0.47 -39.05
CA THR A 244 -9.53 -1.48 -38.51
C THR A 244 -9.48 -1.52 -36.97
N ILE A 245 -8.28 -1.43 -36.36
CA ILE A 245 -8.14 -1.36 -34.90
C ILE A 245 -8.81 -0.08 -34.38
N LYS A 246 -8.51 1.07 -34.99
CA LYS A 246 -9.09 2.36 -34.59
C LYS A 246 -10.63 2.33 -34.63
N ASP A 247 -11.19 1.88 -35.75
CA ASP A 247 -12.65 1.82 -35.95
C ASP A 247 -13.29 0.86 -34.93
N TYR A 248 -12.64 -0.27 -34.65
CA TYR A 248 -13.10 -1.23 -33.64
C TYR A 248 -13.08 -0.61 -32.23
N MET A 249 -12.01 0.05 -31.82
CA MET A 249 -11.91 0.72 -30.52
C MET A 249 -12.97 1.82 -30.37
N VAL A 250 -13.17 2.63 -31.41
CA VAL A 250 -14.21 3.68 -31.41
C VAL A 250 -15.61 3.06 -31.28
N SER A 251 -15.85 1.88 -31.84
CA SER A 251 -17.14 1.19 -31.72
C SER A 251 -17.43 0.65 -30.31
N LEU A 252 -16.39 0.48 -29.51
CA LEU A 252 -16.51 0.01 -28.13
C LEU A 252 -16.74 1.19 -27.13
N GLY A 253 -16.59 2.43 -27.52
CA GLY A 253 -16.83 3.64 -26.73
C GLY A 253 -15.54 4.31 -26.34
#